data_7a5a4ce9c2c10e13df3c226a22fbf265
#
_entry.id   7a5a4ce9c2c10e13df3c226a22fbf265
#
_cell.length_a   1.000
_cell.length_b   1.000
_cell.length_c   1.000
_cell.angle_alpha   90.00
_cell.angle_beta   90.00
_cell.angle_gamma   90.00
#
_symmetry.space_group_name_H-M   'P 1'
#
loop_
_entity.id
_entity.type
_entity.pdbx_description
1 polymer ?
#
loop_
_entity_poly.entity_id
_entity_poly.type
_entity_poly.pdbx_seq_one_letter_code
_entity_poly.pdbx_strand_id
1 'polypeptide(L)'
;MADRAAVAAFVLSLLGASYQMISYGLAYLIDSRYNYNYFFGIYGSWILISTLVVFWAIGHLLDSRDSQSVAWPSIILAMGVADLGNLIIIWNTPDYAIPLGGQTVSASVILTLTPAPLLLIVGGIFGFTAVQHQKKISSLGIRPQS
;
A
#
# COMPACT_ATOMS: atom_id res chain seq x y z
N MET A 1 2.35 11.74 24.02
CA MET A 1 1.71 10.49 23.57
C MET A 1 1.49 10.57 22.09
N ALA A 2 2.04 9.62 21.32
CA ALA A 2 1.77 9.56 19.88
C ALA A 2 0.24 9.44 19.68
N ASP A 3 -0.29 10.19 18.72
CA ASP A 3 -1.70 10.11 18.35
C ASP A 3 -2.02 8.67 17.90
N ARG A 4 -3.01 8.05 18.52
CA ARG A 4 -3.41 6.66 18.21
C ARG A 4 -3.74 6.50 16.72
N ALA A 5 -4.32 7.54 16.10
CA ALA A 5 -4.61 7.54 14.69
C ALA A 5 -3.33 7.55 13.83
N ALA A 6 -2.29 8.29 14.24
CA ALA A 6 -1.00 8.30 13.55
C ALA A 6 -0.30 6.94 13.64
N VAL A 7 -0.34 6.30 14.82
CA VAL A 7 0.22 4.95 15.00
C VAL A 7 -0.54 3.93 14.16
N ALA A 8 -1.87 3.99 14.16
CA ALA A 8 -2.70 3.11 13.33
C ALA A 8 -2.42 3.31 11.83
N ALA A 9 -2.32 4.55 11.37
CA ALA A 9 -1.94 4.89 10.00
C ALA A 9 -0.60 4.27 9.61
N PHE A 10 0.42 4.46 10.44
CA PHE A 10 1.75 3.91 10.24
C PHE A 10 1.73 2.38 10.15
N VAL A 11 1.15 1.71 11.14
CA VAL A 11 1.13 0.23 11.22
C VAL A 11 0.36 -0.36 10.04
N LEU A 12 -0.83 0.15 9.73
CA LEU A 12 -1.65 -0.36 8.62
C LEU A 12 -0.97 -0.15 7.26
N SER A 13 -0.39 1.03 7.05
CA SER A 13 0.34 1.32 5.81
C SER A 13 1.60 0.47 5.67
N LEU A 14 2.34 0.27 6.77
CA LEU A 14 3.52 -0.59 6.79
C LEU A 14 3.16 -2.05 6.50
N LEU A 15 2.11 -2.57 7.11
CA LEU A 15 1.61 -3.91 6.82
C LEU A 15 1.16 -4.03 5.35
N GLY A 16 0.43 -3.05 4.84
CA GLY A 16 -0.01 -3.02 3.44
C GLY A 16 1.18 -3.06 2.48
N ALA A 17 2.17 -2.16 2.66
CA ALA A 17 3.37 -2.12 1.83
C ALA A 17 4.21 -3.39 1.93
N SER A 18 4.33 -3.97 3.14
CA SER A 18 5.04 -5.23 3.35
C SER A 18 4.36 -6.40 2.65
N TYR A 19 3.04 -6.50 2.74
CA TYR A 19 2.27 -7.49 2.00
C TYR A 19 2.45 -7.35 0.50
N GLN A 20 2.42 -6.13 -0.01
CA GLN A 20 2.62 -5.84 -1.42
C GLN A 20 4.01 -6.28 -1.89
N MET A 21 5.04 -6.00 -1.11
CA MET A 21 6.42 -6.40 -1.40
C MET A 21 6.59 -7.93 -1.41
N ILE A 22 5.97 -8.63 -0.45
CA ILE A 22 5.99 -10.10 -0.39
C ILE A 22 5.25 -10.68 -1.60
N SER A 23 4.08 -10.16 -1.92
CA SER A 23 3.29 -10.61 -3.07
C SER A 23 4.04 -10.41 -4.38
N TYR A 24 4.74 -9.27 -4.54
CA TYR A 24 5.61 -9.00 -5.67
C TYR A 24 6.77 -9.99 -5.75
N GLY A 25 7.46 -10.22 -4.63
CA GLY A 25 8.58 -11.17 -4.56
C GLY A 25 8.16 -12.59 -4.91
N LEU A 26 7.01 -13.04 -4.40
CA LEU A 26 6.45 -14.35 -4.73
C LEU A 26 6.07 -14.44 -6.22
N ALA A 27 5.41 -13.42 -6.76
CA ALA A 27 5.06 -13.36 -8.16
C ALA A 27 6.33 -13.41 -9.04
N TYR A 28 7.39 -12.67 -8.66
CA TYR A 28 8.69 -12.72 -9.35
C TYR A 28 9.31 -14.12 -9.35
N LEU A 29 9.33 -14.79 -8.22
CA LEU A 29 9.91 -16.14 -8.10
C LEU A 29 9.15 -17.15 -8.97
N ILE A 30 7.83 -17.02 -9.06
CA ILE A 30 6.98 -17.87 -9.88
C ILE A 30 7.24 -17.60 -11.36
N ASP A 31 7.24 -16.33 -11.76
CA ASP A 31 7.43 -15.91 -13.16
C ASP A 31 8.82 -16.28 -13.68
N SER A 32 9.87 -16.08 -12.87
CA SER A 32 11.24 -16.44 -13.25
C SER A 32 11.43 -17.94 -13.55
N ARG A 33 10.64 -18.80 -12.93
CA ARG A 33 10.64 -20.26 -13.17
C ARG A 33 9.92 -20.66 -14.46
N TYR A 34 8.90 -19.88 -14.85
CA TYR A 34 8.01 -20.25 -15.95
C TYR A 34 8.16 -19.37 -17.20
N ASN A 35 9.13 -18.45 -17.19
CA ASN A 35 9.45 -17.58 -18.35
C ASN A 35 8.31 -16.65 -18.79
N TYR A 36 7.44 -16.25 -17.86
CA TYR A 36 6.33 -15.33 -18.11
C TYR A 36 6.77 -13.86 -18.04
N ASN A 37 7.54 -13.41 -19.01
CA ASN A 37 8.07 -12.03 -19.07
C ASN A 37 6.99 -10.93 -19.13
N TYR A 38 5.75 -11.29 -19.42
CA TYR A 38 4.68 -10.33 -19.69
C TYR A 38 4.10 -9.71 -18.41
N PHE A 39 3.99 -10.47 -17.33
CA PHE A 39 3.45 -10.00 -16.07
C PHE A 39 4.35 -8.94 -15.40
N PHE A 40 5.67 -9.07 -15.59
CA PHE A 40 6.66 -8.17 -15.01
C PHE A 40 6.82 -6.84 -15.75
N GLY A 41 6.49 -6.76 -17.06
CA GLY A 41 6.74 -5.56 -17.82
C GLY A 41 5.99 -4.34 -17.33
N ILE A 42 4.70 -4.44 -17.20
CA ILE A 42 3.83 -3.29 -16.86
C ILE A 42 3.36 -3.32 -15.40
N TYR A 43 2.77 -4.44 -14.96
CA TYR A 43 2.15 -4.56 -13.64
C TYR A 43 3.17 -4.72 -12.52
N GLY A 44 4.22 -5.51 -12.73
CA GLY A 44 5.26 -5.70 -11.73
C GLY A 44 6.05 -4.43 -11.45
N SER A 45 6.36 -3.65 -12.48
CA SER A 45 7.01 -2.35 -12.34
C SER A 45 6.14 -1.36 -11.56
N TRP A 46 4.82 -1.35 -11.81
CA TRP A 46 3.88 -0.52 -11.07
C TRP A 46 3.84 -0.89 -9.59
N ILE A 47 3.70 -2.18 -9.26
CA ILE A 47 3.67 -2.67 -7.87
C ILE A 47 4.96 -2.30 -7.14
N LEU A 48 6.11 -2.44 -7.79
CA LEU A 48 7.39 -2.07 -7.18
C LEU A 48 7.47 -0.56 -6.92
N ILE A 49 7.13 0.26 -7.90
CA ILE A 49 7.17 1.72 -7.77
C ILE A 49 6.17 2.18 -6.69
N SER A 50 4.94 1.70 -6.72
CA SER A 50 3.91 2.05 -5.73
C SER A 50 4.36 1.67 -4.31
N THR A 51 4.93 0.48 -4.15
CA THR A 51 5.47 0.02 -2.86
C THR A 51 6.57 0.93 -2.33
N LEU A 52 7.54 1.31 -3.18
CA LEU A 52 8.64 2.21 -2.79
C LEU A 52 8.13 3.60 -2.42
N VAL A 53 7.18 4.14 -3.19
CA VAL A 53 6.54 5.43 -2.90
C VAL A 53 5.79 5.39 -1.58
N VAL A 54 5.09 4.29 -1.29
CA VAL A 54 4.38 4.10 -0.01
C VAL A 54 5.36 4.01 1.15
N PHE A 55 6.45 3.23 1.05
CA PHE A 55 7.48 3.17 2.10
C PHE A 55 8.09 4.55 2.39
N TRP A 56 8.36 5.32 1.34
CA TRP A 56 8.84 6.68 1.49
C TRP A 56 7.82 7.57 2.22
N ALA A 57 6.54 7.52 1.84
CA ALA A 57 5.48 8.28 2.50
C ALA A 57 5.27 7.86 3.96
N ILE A 58 5.38 6.55 4.28
CA ILE A 58 5.29 6.02 5.65
C ILE A 58 6.39 6.61 6.54
N GLY A 59 7.61 6.76 6.02
CA GLY A 59 8.72 7.37 6.75
C GLY A 59 8.41 8.79 7.26
N HIS A 60 7.57 9.54 6.55
CA HIS A 60 7.16 10.88 6.92
C HIS A 60 5.92 10.96 7.82
N LEU A 61 5.14 9.88 7.97
CA LEU A 61 3.93 9.90 8.81
C LEU A 61 4.21 10.15 10.29
N LEU A 62 5.37 9.70 10.78
CA LEU A 62 5.78 9.86 12.18
C LEU A 62 6.76 11.02 12.39
N ASP A 63 7.20 11.67 11.32
CA ASP A 63 8.08 12.83 11.44
C ASP A 63 7.28 14.01 12.00
N SER A 64 7.74 14.53 13.15
CA SER A 64 7.11 15.67 13.83
C SER A 64 7.09 16.95 12.96
N ARG A 65 8.02 17.09 12.03
CA ARG A 65 8.10 18.22 11.09
C ARG A 65 7.00 18.18 10.03
N ASP A 66 6.66 16.97 9.59
CA ASP A 66 5.70 16.74 8.50
C ASP A 66 4.32 16.29 9.02
N SER A 67 4.16 16.19 10.33
CA SER A 67 2.96 15.63 10.98
C SER A 67 1.65 16.38 10.68
N GLN A 68 1.73 17.62 10.20
CA GLN A 68 0.57 18.42 9.77
C GLN A 68 0.34 18.39 8.25
N SER A 69 1.21 17.73 7.50
CA SER A 69 1.09 17.62 6.05
C SER A 69 0.04 16.57 5.65
N VAL A 70 -0.92 16.98 4.84
CA VAL A 70 -1.90 16.07 4.23
C VAL A 70 -1.31 15.29 3.05
N ALA A 71 -0.11 15.64 2.59
CA ALA A 71 0.50 15.04 1.42
C ALA A 71 0.76 13.54 1.60
N TRP A 72 1.33 13.15 2.75
CA TRP A 72 1.72 11.77 3.01
C TRP A 72 0.54 10.80 3.08
N PRO A 73 -0.52 11.08 3.88
CA PRO A 73 -1.71 10.23 3.86
C PRO A 73 -2.42 10.26 2.50
N SER A 74 -2.36 11.36 1.74
CA SER A 74 -2.92 11.42 0.38
C SER A 74 -2.18 10.47 -0.57
N ILE A 75 -0.86 10.42 -0.51
CA ILE A 75 -0.04 9.52 -1.34
C ILE A 75 -0.38 8.07 -1.01
N ILE A 76 -0.43 7.70 0.28
CA ILE A 76 -0.74 6.34 0.70
C ILE A 76 -2.14 5.93 0.24
N LEU A 77 -3.13 6.81 0.43
CA LEU A 77 -4.50 6.56 -0.01
C LEU A 77 -4.59 6.41 -1.53
N ALA A 78 -3.96 7.32 -2.28
CA ALA A 78 -3.96 7.29 -3.74
C ALA A 78 -3.32 6.00 -4.28
N MET A 79 -2.20 5.56 -3.69
CA MET A 79 -1.56 4.31 -4.08
C MET A 79 -2.44 3.10 -3.74
N GLY A 80 -3.08 3.07 -2.58
CA GLY A 80 -4.02 2.00 -2.23
C GLY A 80 -5.20 1.91 -3.19
N VAL A 81 -5.78 3.05 -3.60
CA VAL A 81 -6.87 3.11 -4.59
C VAL A 81 -6.39 2.67 -5.97
N ALA A 82 -5.22 3.11 -6.40
CA ALA A 82 -4.65 2.71 -7.68
C ALA A 82 -4.33 1.21 -7.73
N ASP A 83 -3.79 0.65 -6.65
CA ASP A 83 -3.52 -0.79 -6.54
C ASP A 83 -4.81 -1.61 -6.53
N LEU A 84 -5.87 -1.12 -5.87
CA LEU A 84 -7.19 -1.75 -5.92
C LEU A 84 -7.76 -1.73 -7.36
N GLY A 85 -7.60 -0.61 -8.07
CA GLY A 85 -7.98 -0.49 -9.48
C GLY A 85 -7.24 -1.49 -10.36
N ASN A 86 -5.94 -1.65 -10.16
CA ASN A 86 -5.14 -2.66 -10.86
C ASN A 86 -5.61 -4.08 -10.57
N LEU A 87 -5.96 -4.41 -9.32
CA LEU A 87 -6.53 -5.71 -8.97
C LEU A 87 -7.83 -5.99 -9.71
N ILE A 88 -8.72 -4.99 -9.82
CA ILE A 88 -9.99 -5.11 -10.54
C ILE A 88 -9.73 -5.37 -12.02
N ILE A 89 -8.76 -4.67 -12.63
CA ILE A 89 -8.39 -4.88 -14.04
C ILE A 89 -7.86 -6.30 -14.26
N ILE A 90 -6.94 -6.76 -13.42
CA ILE A 90 -6.37 -8.10 -13.50
C ILE A 90 -7.47 -9.16 -13.32
N TRP A 91 -8.39 -8.95 -12.37
CA TRP A 91 -9.52 -9.86 -12.14
C TRP A 91 -10.39 -10.05 -13.38
N ASN A 92 -10.60 -8.98 -14.13
CA ASN A 92 -11.45 -9.01 -15.33
C ASN A 92 -10.71 -9.45 -16.60
N THR A 93 -9.41 -9.77 -16.51
CA THR A 93 -8.62 -10.20 -17.67
C THR A 93 -8.45 -11.72 -17.64
N PRO A 94 -9.15 -12.48 -18.49
CA PRO A 94 -9.27 -13.95 -18.38
C PRO A 94 -7.98 -14.72 -18.67
N ASP A 95 -6.98 -14.10 -19.29
CA ASP A 95 -5.78 -14.79 -19.81
C ASP A 95 -4.63 -14.91 -18.81
N TYR A 96 -4.81 -14.42 -17.57
CA TYR A 96 -3.80 -14.52 -16.52
C TYR A 96 -3.94 -15.84 -15.73
N ALA A 97 -3.52 -16.94 -16.32
CA ALA A 97 -3.41 -18.22 -15.62
C ALA A 97 -1.95 -18.51 -15.28
N ILE A 98 -1.64 -18.67 -14.00
CA ILE A 98 -0.30 -19.05 -13.54
C ILE A 98 -0.28 -20.58 -13.35
N PRO A 99 0.58 -21.33 -14.06
CA PRO A 99 0.71 -22.77 -13.85
C PRO A 99 1.43 -23.04 -12.51
N LEU A 100 0.72 -23.61 -11.56
CA LEU A 100 1.26 -24.10 -10.30
C LEU A 100 1.16 -25.62 -10.25
N GLY A 101 2.29 -26.30 -10.40
CA GLY A 101 2.35 -27.75 -10.19
C GLY A 101 1.40 -28.61 -11.07
N GLY A 102 1.18 -28.19 -12.34
CA GLY A 102 0.28 -28.89 -13.27
C GLY A 102 -1.19 -28.43 -13.20
N GLN A 103 -1.53 -27.49 -12.32
CA GLN A 103 -2.82 -26.83 -12.29
C GLN A 103 -2.65 -25.35 -12.66
N THR A 104 -3.55 -24.81 -13.44
CA THR A 104 -3.60 -23.36 -13.73
C THR A 104 -4.35 -22.67 -12.60
N VAL A 105 -3.66 -21.90 -11.77
CA VAL A 105 -4.28 -21.03 -10.78
C VAL A 105 -4.37 -19.65 -11.42
N SER A 106 -5.58 -19.09 -11.47
CA SER A 106 -5.76 -17.74 -11.98
C SER A 106 -4.95 -16.75 -11.11
N ALA A 107 -4.18 -15.88 -11.74
CA ALA A 107 -3.45 -14.80 -11.04
C ALA A 107 -4.41 -13.97 -10.17
N SER A 108 -5.67 -13.84 -10.56
CA SER A 108 -6.73 -13.21 -9.79
C SER A 108 -6.90 -13.84 -8.40
N VAL A 109 -6.78 -15.16 -8.25
CA VAL A 109 -6.93 -15.84 -6.95
C VAL A 109 -5.78 -15.48 -6.01
N ILE A 110 -4.55 -15.41 -6.51
CA ILE A 110 -3.38 -15.05 -5.69
C ILE A 110 -3.47 -13.59 -5.25
N LEU A 111 -3.92 -12.71 -6.14
CA LEU A 111 -4.02 -11.28 -5.88
C LEU A 111 -5.22 -10.92 -4.99
N THR A 112 -6.32 -11.68 -5.03
CA THR A 112 -7.47 -11.49 -4.13
C THR A 112 -7.17 -11.83 -2.68
N LEU A 113 -6.18 -12.66 -2.43
CA LEU A 113 -5.72 -12.97 -1.08
C LEU A 113 -4.83 -11.88 -0.49
N THR A 114 -4.55 -10.80 -1.23
CA THR A 114 -3.66 -9.74 -0.79
C THR A 114 -4.45 -8.60 -0.16
N PRO A 115 -4.47 -8.42 1.15
CA PRO A 115 -5.17 -7.31 1.81
C PRO A 115 -4.47 -5.96 1.62
N ALA A 116 -3.34 -5.91 0.92
CA ALA A 116 -2.48 -4.74 0.80
C ALA A 116 -3.22 -3.45 0.39
N PRO A 117 -4.01 -3.41 -0.71
CA PRO A 117 -4.68 -2.16 -1.10
C PRO A 117 -5.66 -1.66 -0.06
N LEU A 118 -6.40 -2.56 0.60
CA LEU A 118 -7.34 -2.19 1.66
C LEU A 118 -6.62 -1.64 2.89
N LEU A 119 -5.49 -2.25 3.27
CA LEU A 119 -4.67 -1.77 4.38
C LEU A 119 -4.09 -0.39 4.09
N LEU A 120 -3.66 -0.11 2.85
CA LEU A 120 -3.17 1.20 2.43
C LEU A 120 -4.29 2.25 2.44
N ILE A 121 -5.47 1.91 1.93
CA ILE A 121 -6.63 2.81 1.95
C ILE A 121 -7.01 3.18 3.38
N VAL A 122 -7.16 2.19 4.26
CA VAL A 122 -7.51 2.40 5.66
C VAL A 122 -6.40 3.16 6.39
N GLY A 123 -5.13 2.82 6.14
CA GLY A 123 -3.97 3.53 6.67
C GLY A 123 -3.95 5.00 6.26
N GLY A 124 -4.21 5.31 5.00
CA GLY A 124 -4.34 6.68 4.50
C GLY A 124 -5.47 7.46 5.19
N ILE A 125 -6.65 6.85 5.38
CA ILE A 125 -7.78 7.46 6.08
C ILE A 125 -7.40 7.80 7.54
N PHE A 126 -6.77 6.87 8.26
CA PHE A 126 -6.29 7.14 9.62
C PHE A 126 -5.23 8.25 9.65
N GLY A 127 -4.36 8.32 8.62
CA GLY A 127 -3.40 9.39 8.45
C GLY A 127 -4.07 10.76 8.33
N PHE A 128 -5.14 10.89 7.55
CA PHE A 128 -5.93 12.13 7.48
C PHE A 128 -6.54 12.51 8.84
N THR A 129 -7.08 11.53 9.56
CA THR A 129 -7.65 11.75 10.88
C THR A 129 -6.60 12.27 11.85
N ALA A 130 -5.39 11.72 11.82
CA ALA A 130 -4.26 12.17 12.65
C ALA A 130 -3.87 13.61 12.34
N VAL A 131 -3.75 13.97 11.04
CA VAL A 131 -3.42 15.34 10.60
C VAL A 131 -4.47 16.33 11.07
N GLN A 132 -5.76 16.01 10.90
CA GLN A 132 -6.85 16.88 11.34
C GLN A 132 -6.83 17.10 12.86
N HIS A 133 -6.59 16.04 13.63
CA HIS A 133 -6.49 16.12 15.07
C HIS A 133 -5.34 17.01 15.53
N GLN A 134 -4.16 16.87 14.91
CA GLN A 134 -3.00 17.70 15.22
C GLN A 134 -3.21 19.18 14.85
N LYS A 135 -3.82 19.47 13.70
CA LYS A 135 -4.19 20.84 13.32
C LYS A 135 -5.14 21.48 14.34
N LYS A 136 -6.12 20.72 14.85
CA LYS A 136 -7.05 21.19 15.87
C LYS A 136 -6.34 21.52 17.18
N ILE A 137 -5.41 20.66 17.65
CA ILE A 137 -4.63 20.89 18.85
C ILE A 137 -3.77 22.16 18.71
N SER A 138 -3.10 22.32 17.57
CA SER A 138 -2.28 23.51 17.28
C SER A 138 -3.10 24.79 17.26
N SER A 139 -4.34 24.76 16.73
CA SER A 139 -5.23 25.92 16.71
C SER A 139 -5.73 26.34 18.10
N LEU A 140 -5.74 25.42 19.07
CA LEU A 140 -6.10 25.69 20.46
C LEU A 140 -4.92 26.20 21.30
N GLY A 141 -3.74 26.43 20.70
CA GLY A 141 -2.54 26.90 21.41
C GLY A 141 -1.89 25.87 22.35
N ILE A 142 -2.34 24.63 22.29
CA ILE A 142 -1.78 23.56 23.11
C ILE A 142 -0.53 23.03 22.38
N ARG A 143 0.66 23.35 22.92
CA ARG A 143 1.90 22.77 22.37
C ARG A 143 1.89 21.27 22.60
N PRO A 144 2.12 20.43 21.59
CA PRO A 144 2.35 19.02 21.80
C PRO A 144 3.57 18.85 22.72
N GLN A 145 3.40 18.16 23.83
CA GLN A 145 4.52 17.78 24.69
C GLN A 145 5.38 16.78 23.89
N SER A 146 6.59 17.21 23.57
CA SER A 146 7.65 16.40 22.97
C SER A 146 8.09 15.27 23.89
#